data_3502a03321b0bfa11cbe28ae25d845db
#
_entry.id   3502a03321b0bfa11cbe28ae25d845db
#
_cell.length_a   1.000
_cell.length_b   1.000
_cell.length_c   1.000
_cell.angle_alpha   90.00
_cell.angle_beta   90.00
_cell.angle_gamma   90.00
#
_symmetry.space_group_name_H-M   'P 1'
#
loop_
_entity.id
_entity.type
_entity.pdbx_description
1 polymer ?
#
loop_
_entity_poly.entity_id
_entity_poly.type
_entity_poly.pdbx_seq_one_letter_code
_entity_poly.pdbx_strand_id
1 'polypeptide(L)'
;MILGILVLAGIVWYAVRRVQTGERLREGQQSYQQAELTSEEYVQSTDGQAQNGTAGEEQAETVQAGAEQTEAAQADSSVVFFTSDISPEGLREVYDALAWTPEGSVAVKLSTGEPPASNYLEPELIRELVQSVDGTIVENNTAYGGSRAETAMHMQVAEDHGFTDIADVDILDADGSLEIPVEGGSRLTSNLVGSHFSDYDSYLVLSHFKGHAMAGFGGAIKNISIGMASQEGKCLIHTSGKSHTSPWGGDQTGFTESMAEAAKSVSDYLGDGERIVYINVLNNISIDCDCDGNPAEPDIHDIGIVASHDPVAADQACIDLAFAAEGSKSLQNRVASRDGLHTLEHAEEIGLGNRAYQLVNLD
;
A
#
# COMPACT_ATOMS: atom_id res chain seq x y z
N MET A 1 23.65 12.65 48.32
CA MET A 1 24.50 13.05 47.20
C MET A 1 24.39 12.10 46.00
N ILE A 2 24.34 10.79 46.18
CA ILE A 2 24.26 9.78 45.09
C ILE A 2 22.92 9.83 44.34
N LEU A 3 21.81 10.06 45.03
CA LEU A 3 20.47 10.11 44.37
C LEU A 3 20.31 11.30 43.44
N GLY A 4 20.89 12.46 43.75
CA GLY A 4 20.86 13.64 42.89
C GLY A 4 21.66 13.51 41.56
N ILE A 5 22.72 12.69 41.60
CA ILE A 5 23.57 12.45 40.41
C ILE A 5 22.85 11.53 39.43
N LEU A 6 22.09 10.53 39.90
CA LEU A 6 21.31 9.62 39.05
C LEU A 6 20.15 10.33 38.38
N VAL A 7 19.48 11.26 39.06
CA VAL A 7 18.39 12.05 38.47
C VAL A 7 18.91 13.02 37.40
N LEU A 8 20.05 13.68 37.64
CA LEU A 8 20.69 14.55 36.64
C LEU A 8 21.18 13.77 35.43
N ALA A 9 21.76 12.58 35.61
CA ALA A 9 22.18 11.72 34.50
C ALA A 9 20.99 11.23 33.68
N GLY A 10 19.88 10.90 34.30
CA GLY A 10 18.62 10.53 33.61
C GLY A 10 18.03 11.69 32.80
N ILE A 11 18.01 12.90 33.33
CA ILE A 11 17.52 14.10 32.64
C ILE A 11 18.42 14.45 31.45
N VAL A 12 19.74 14.38 31.62
CA VAL A 12 20.69 14.64 30.51
C VAL A 12 20.58 13.57 29.44
N TRP A 13 20.47 12.29 29.83
CA TRP A 13 20.29 11.19 28.88
C TRP A 13 18.96 11.34 28.09
N TYR A 14 17.86 11.67 28.75
CA TYR A 14 16.57 11.93 28.12
C TYR A 14 16.62 13.14 27.18
N ALA A 15 17.28 14.23 27.58
CA ALA A 15 17.43 15.41 26.74
C ALA A 15 18.31 15.13 25.50
N VAL A 16 19.41 14.38 25.65
CA VAL A 16 20.28 13.98 24.53
C VAL A 16 19.53 13.05 23.56
N ARG A 17 18.76 12.10 24.08
CA ARG A 17 17.96 11.19 23.26
C ARG A 17 16.86 11.94 22.49
N ARG A 18 16.22 12.93 23.10
CA ARG A 18 15.19 13.77 22.45
C ARG A 18 15.77 14.65 21.35
N VAL A 19 16.98 15.18 21.51
CA VAL A 19 17.71 15.95 20.47
C VAL A 19 18.08 15.02 19.32
N GLN A 20 18.63 13.84 19.58
CA GLN A 20 19.01 12.86 18.54
C GLN A 20 17.81 12.33 17.76
N THR A 21 16.65 12.16 18.44
CA THR A 21 15.40 11.78 17.77
C THR A 21 14.88 12.91 16.90
N GLY A 22 14.92 14.15 17.38
CA GLY A 22 14.54 15.33 16.60
C GLY A 22 15.44 15.61 15.41
N GLU A 23 16.75 15.30 15.50
CA GLU A 23 17.67 15.38 14.36
C GLU A 23 17.39 14.31 13.33
N ARG A 24 17.17 13.05 13.71
CA ARG A 24 16.77 11.96 12.78
C ARG A 24 15.44 12.23 12.10
N LEU A 25 14.46 12.77 12.79
CA LEU A 25 13.17 13.17 12.21
C LEU A 25 13.34 14.26 11.14
N ARG A 26 14.21 15.26 11.39
CA ARG A 26 14.53 16.30 10.42
C ARG A 26 15.33 15.79 9.21
N GLU A 27 16.26 14.89 9.44
CA GLU A 27 17.03 14.24 8.36
C GLU A 27 16.14 13.36 7.50
N GLY A 28 15.20 12.61 8.08
CA GLY A 28 14.20 11.81 7.36
C GLY A 28 13.27 12.69 6.50
N GLN A 29 12.74 13.77 7.05
CA GLN A 29 11.89 14.73 6.33
C GLN A 29 12.67 15.45 5.22
N GLN A 30 13.93 15.84 5.45
CA GLN A 30 14.76 16.46 4.43
C GLN A 30 15.11 15.49 3.30
N SER A 31 15.35 14.20 3.61
CA SER A 31 15.60 13.16 2.61
C SER A 31 14.37 12.89 1.76
N TYR A 32 13.17 12.92 2.37
CA TYR A 32 11.90 12.77 1.68
C TYR A 32 11.65 13.95 0.73
N GLN A 33 11.84 15.18 1.20
CA GLN A 33 11.74 16.40 0.37
C GLN A 33 12.79 16.47 -0.72
N GLN A 34 14.01 15.97 -0.46
CA GLN A 34 15.07 15.89 -1.48
C GLN A 34 14.73 14.90 -2.58
N ALA A 35 14.08 13.78 -2.26
CA ALA A 35 13.59 12.81 -3.23
C ALA A 35 12.47 13.39 -4.12
N GLU A 36 11.59 14.22 -3.55
CA GLU A 36 10.57 14.98 -4.30
C GLU A 36 11.20 16.00 -5.26
N LEU A 37 12.17 16.81 -4.79
CA LEU A 37 12.83 17.81 -5.62
C LEU A 37 13.59 17.21 -6.82
N THR A 38 14.25 16.05 -6.63
CA THR A 38 14.93 15.36 -7.74
C THR A 38 13.95 14.77 -8.75
N SER A 39 12.71 14.47 -8.34
CA SER A 39 11.66 13.99 -9.23
C SER A 39 11.07 15.09 -10.12
N GLU A 40 10.94 16.32 -9.61
CA GLU A 40 10.49 17.47 -10.39
C GLU A 40 11.51 17.88 -11.46
N GLU A 41 12.82 17.78 -11.17
CA GLU A 41 13.88 18.04 -12.16
C GLU A 41 13.92 16.99 -13.28
N TYR A 42 13.58 15.71 -12.99
CA TYR A 42 13.53 14.66 -14.00
C TYR A 42 12.34 14.82 -14.98
N VAL A 43 11.18 15.24 -14.48
CA VAL A 43 9.98 15.50 -15.31
C VAL A 43 10.23 16.66 -16.28
N GLN A 44 10.96 17.69 -15.89
CA GLN A 44 11.31 18.81 -16.78
C GLN A 44 12.30 18.45 -17.88
N SER A 45 13.08 17.37 -17.72
CA SER A 45 14.09 16.93 -18.70
C SER A 45 13.53 16.01 -19.80
N THR A 46 12.34 15.40 -19.60
CA THR A 46 11.74 14.43 -20.54
C THR A 46 10.72 15.03 -21.53
N ASP A 47 10.22 16.22 -21.27
CA ASP A 47 9.26 16.91 -22.16
C ASP A 47 9.86 17.39 -23.51
N GLY A 48 11.15 17.14 -23.77
CA GLY A 48 11.88 17.61 -24.94
C GLY A 48 12.01 16.64 -26.12
N GLN A 49 11.53 15.40 -26.05
CA GLN A 49 11.80 14.38 -27.09
C GLN A 49 10.62 13.54 -27.56
N ALA A 50 9.51 14.15 -27.90
CA ALA A 50 8.44 13.45 -28.60
C ALA A 50 7.91 14.23 -29.81
N GLN A 51 8.61 14.15 -30.93
CA GLN A 51 8.04 14.47 -32.25
C GLN A 51 8.58 13.54 -33.35
N ASN A 52 7.62 12.96 -34.10
CA ASN A 52 7.70 12.34 -35.44
C ASN A 52 7.88 10.84 -35.55
N GLY A 53 6.81 10.20 -35.99
CA GLY A 53 6.77 8.90 -36.66
C GLY A 53 5.40 8.66 -37.32
N THR A 54 5.39 8.72 -38.62
CA THR A 54 4.26 8.73 -39.58
C THR A 54 3.44 7.45 -39.64
N ALA A 55 2.15 7.64 -39.96
CA ALA A 55 1.12 6.63 -40.28
C ALA A 55 1.47 5.71 -41.46
N GLY A 56 1.07 4.44 -41.37
CA GLY A 56 0.97 3.50 -42.48
C GLY A 56 -0.25 2.62 -42.27
N GLU A 57 -1.21 2.76 -43.18
CA GLU A 57 -2.41 1.92 -43.33
C GLU A 57 -2.03 0.53 -43.84
N GLU A 58 -2.59 -0.55 -43.24
CA GLU A 58 -2.83 -1.80 -43.95
C GLU A 58 -4.12 -2.48 -43.49
N GLN A 59 -4.80 -3.12 -44.48
CA GLN A 59 -6.20 -3.45 -44.55
C GLN A 59 -6.57 -4.78 -43.86
N ALA A 60 -7.85 -4.87 -43.58
CA ALA A 60 -8.62 -5.97 -43.05
C ALA A 60 -8.38 -7.36 -43.69
N GLU A 61 -8.24 -8.39 -42.79
CA GLU A 61 -8.67 -9.76 -43.11
C GLU A 61 -9.32 -10.46 -41.90
N THR A 62 -10.60 -10.68 -42.06
CA THR A 62 -11.47 -11.79 -41.70
C THR A 62 -11.68 -12.22 -40.26
N VAL A 63 -12.84 -11.86 -39.82
CA VAL A 63 -13.78 -12.39 -38.84
C VAL A 63 -13.94 -13.92 -38.96
N GLN A 64 -13.22 -14.68 -38.09
CA GLN A 64 -13.63 -16.02 -37.61
C GLN A 64 -12.78 -16.55 -36.39
N ALA A 65 -11.72 -15.86 -35.99
CA ALA A 65 -10.92 -16.22 -34.81
C ALA A 65 -11.37 -15.52 -33.51
N GLY A 66 -12.43 -14.71 -33.57
CA GLY A 66 -12.82 -13.83 -32.48
C GLY A 66 -13.66 -14.46 -31.36
N ALA A 67 -14.26 -15.64 -31.58
CA ALA A 67 -15.12 -16.26 -30.57
C ALA A 67 -14.37 -17.18 -29.58
N GLU A 68 -13.37 -17.90 -30.05
CA GLU A 68 -12.56 -18.77 -29.19
C GLU A 68 -11.55 -17.99 -28.32
N GLN A 69 -11.08 -16.82 -28.79
CA GLN A 69 -10.21 -15.94 -27.99
C GLN A 69 -10.96 -15.16 -26.93
N THR A 70 -12.25 -14.89 -27.10
CA THR A 70 -13.10 -14.23 -26.10
C THR A 70 -13.48 -15.18 -24.94
N GLU A 71 -13.71 -16.47 -25.21
CA GLU A 71 -14.00 -17.44 -24.14
C GLU A 71 -12.75 -17.82 -23.33
N ALA A 72 -11.58 -17.91 -23.95
CA ALA A 72 -10.32 -18.17 -23.27
C ALA A 72 -9.88 -16.96 -22.40
N ALA A 73 -10.10 -15.74 -22.85
CA ALA A 73 -9.79 -14.52 -22.08
C ALA A 73 -10.76 -14.30 -20.90
N GLN A 74 -11.98 -14.83 -20.96
CA GLN A 74 -12.94 -14.79 -19.84
C GLN A 74 -12.68 -15.88 -18.77
N ALA A 75 -11.98 -16.96 -19.12
CA ALA A 75 -11.68 -18.04 -18.18
C ALA A 75 -10.54 -17.68 -17.18
N ASP A 76 -9.78 -16.61 -17.44
CA ASP A 76 -8.60 -16.21 -16.64
C ASP A 76 -8.77 -14.81 -16.00
N SER A 77 -9.97 -14.22 -16.01
CA SER A 77 -10.20 -12.90 -15.44
C SER A 77 -10.71 -12.98 -14.00
N SER A 78 -10.10 -12.19 -13.11
CA SER A 78 -10.52 -12.08 -11.70
C SER A 78 -11.78 -11.24 -11.56
N VAL A 79 -12.62 -11.54 -10.56
CA VAL A 79 -13.83 -10.76 -10.27
C VAL A 79 -13.48 -9.61 -9.33
N VAL A 80 -13.98 -8.41 -9.68
CA VAL A 80 -13.85 -7.19 -8.89
C VAL A 80 -15.25 -6.64 -8.64
N PHE A 81 -15.63 -6.51 -7.38
CA PHE A 81 -16.88 -5.87 -6.96
C PHE A 81 -16.66 -4.38 -6.76
N PHE A 82 -17.66 -3.58 -7.12
CA PHE A 82 -17.60 -2.12 -7.02
C PHE A 82 -18.94 -1.56 -6.55
N THR A 83 -18.91 -0.55 -5.68
CA THR A 83 -20.04 0.34 -5.38
C THR A 83 -19.55 1.79 -5.34
N SER A 84 -20.40 2.72 -5.76
CA SER A 84 -20.15 4.16 -5.60
C SER A 84 -20.48 4.68 -4.19
N ASP A 85 -21.13 3.86 -3.36
CA ASP A 85 -21.51 4.21 -1.99
C ASP A 85 -20.33 4.08 -1.02
N ILE A 86 -19.68 5.21 -0.69
CA ILE A 86 -18.62 5.27 0.33
C ILE A 86 -19.26 5.53 1.71
N SER A 87 -19.90 4.48 2.22
CA SER A 87 -20.52 4.45 3.54
C SER A 87 -20.18 3.13 4.24
N PRO A 88 -20.45 2.98 5.55
CA PRO A 88 -20.35 1.69 6.23
C PRO A 88 -21.20 0.59 5.55
N GLU A 89 -22.36 0.95 5.01
CA GLU A 89 -23.26 0.06 4.29
C GLU A 89 -22.64 -0.39 2.95
N GLY A 90 -22.10 0.54 2.14
CA GLY A 90 -21.42 0.21 0.88
C GLY A 90 -20.15 -0.62 1.10
N LEU A 91 -19.38 -0.32 2.17
CA LEU A 91 -18.23 -1.12 2.56
C LEU A 91 -18.65 -2.55 2.94
N ARG A 92 -19.76 -2.71 3.64
CA ARG A 92 -20.33 -4.00 3.99
C ARG A 92 -20.83 -4.76 2.76
N GLU A 93 -21.45 -4.08 1.82
CA GLU A 93 -21.99 -4.68 0.59
C GLU A 93 -20.88 -5.31 -0.27
N VAL A 94 -19.77 -4.60 -0.50
CA VAL A 94 -18.65 -5.17 -1.27
C VAL A 94 -17.96 -6.31 -0.52
N TYR A 95 -17.88 -6.25 0.81
CA TYR A 95 -17.37 -7.35 1.62
C TYR A 95 -18.26 -8.59 1.53
N ASP A 96 -19.58 -8.45 1.65
CA ASP A 96 -20.52 -9.56 1.54
C ASP A 96 -20.51 -10.18 0.13
N ALA A 97 -20.28 -9.36 -0.91
CA ALA A 97 -20.16 -9.83 -2.29
C ALA A 97 -18.94 -10.73 -2.52
N LEU A 98 -17.86 -10.56 -1.74
CA LEU A 98 -16.71 -11.46 -1.78
C LEU A 98 -17.06 -12.90 -1.36
N ALA A 99 -18.17 -13.10 -0.63
CA ALA A 99 -18.56 -14.40 -0.08
C ALA A 99 -17.42 -15.11 0.69
N TRP A 100 -16.50 -14.32 1.26
CA TRP A 100 -15.36 -14.81 2.03
C TRP A 100 -15.74 -14.98 3.50
N THR A 101 -15.28 -16.07 4.10
CA THR A 101 -15.45 -16.33 5.53
C THR A 101 -14.07 -16.48 6.16
N PRO A 102 -13.64 -15.55 7.03
CA PRO A 102 -12.35 -15.66 7.69
C PRO A 102 -12.31 -16.86 8.63
N GLU A 103 -11.13 -17.44 8.77
CA GLU A 103 -10.84 -18.52 9.72
C GLU A 103 -10.03 -17.96 10.89
N GLY A 104 -10.30 -18.46 12.09
CA GLY A 104 -9.52 -18.16 13.31
C GLY A 104 -9.47 -16.69 13.69
N SER A 105 -8.28 -16.21 14.07
CA SER A 105 -8.00 -14.81 14.40
C SER A 105 -7.88 -13.95 13.15
N VAL A 106 -8.54 -12.79 13.14
CA VAL A 106 -8.61 -11.90 11.96
C VAL A 106 -7.79 -10.64 12.18
N ALA A 107 -6.81 -10.42 11.30
CA ALA A 107 -6.12 -9.14 11.19
C ALA A 107 -6.79 -8.23 10.16
N VAL A 108 -7.07 -6.99 10.52
CA VAL A 108 -7.53 -5.95 9.60
C VAL A 108 -6.37 -5.01 9.30
N LYS A 109 -5.75 -5.18 8.12
CA LYS A 109 -4.58 -4.40 7.72
C LYS A 109 -4.97 -3.11 7.04
N LEU A 110 -4.56 -2.01 7.61
CA LEU A 110 -4.80 -0.66 7.07
C LEU A 110 -3.58 0.25 7.30
N SER A 111 -3.71 1.54 7.03
CA SER A 111 -2.76 2.58 7.42
C SER A 111 -3.41 3.53 8.41
N THR A 112 -2.78 3.72 9.57
CA THR A 112 -3.27 4.64 10.61
C THR A 112 -3.02 6.12 10.30
N GLY A 113 -2.26 6.42 9.24
CA GLY A 113 -1.97 7.78 8.79
C GLY A 113 -0.89 8.49 9.60
N GLU A 114 -0.12 9.34 8.95
CA GLU A 114 0.88 10.20 9.62
C GLU A 114 0.22 11.52 10.04
N PRO A 115 0.29 11.94 11.32
CA PRO A 115 -0.25 13.22 11.73
C PRO A 115 0.55 14.39 11.11
N PRO A 116 -0.02 15.64 11.00
CA PRO A 116 -1.33 16.02 11.59
C PRO A 116 -2.52 15.89 10.63
N ALA A 117 -2.35 15.66 9.33
CA ALA A 117 -3.42 15.88 8.36
C ALA A 117 -3.46 14.87 7.18
N SER A 118 -2.94 13.65 7.34
CA SER A 118 -3.01 12.62 6.29
C SER A 118 -4.46 12.17 6.03
N ASN A 119 -4.70 11.65 4.80
CA ASN A 119 -6.03 11.25 4.32
C ASN A 119 -6.33 9.76 4.61
N TYR A 120 -6.05 9.26 5.82
CA TYR A 120 -6.32 7.86 6.18
C TYR A 120 -7.83 7.54 6.19
N LEU A 121 -8.17 6.26 6.16
CA LEU A 121 -9.57 5.82 6.26
C LEU A 121 -10.11 6.14 7.66
N GLU A 122 -11.18 6.91 7.71
CA GLU A 122 -11.81 7.30 8.96
C GLU A 122 -12.33 6.07 9.73
N PRO A 123 -12.05 5.93 11.04
CA PRO A 123 -12.50 4.81 11.84
C PRO A 123 -14.01 4.56 11.76
N GLU A 124 -14.82 5.61 11.69
CA GLU A 124 -16.28 5.49 11.60
C GLU A 124 -16.74 4.78 10.32
N LEU A 125 -16.02 4.96 9.21
CA LEU A 125 -16.34 4.26 7.95
C LEU A 125 -16.15 2.75 8.09
N ILE A 126 -15.12 2.32 8.80
CA ILE A 126 -14.71 0.91 8.85
C ILE A 126 -15.19 0.17 10.10
N ARG A 127 -15.70 0.87 11.11
CA ARG A 127 -16.06 0.34 12.43
C ARG A 127 -16.93 -0.93 12.34
N GLU A 128 -18.04 -0.84 11.61
CA GLU A 128 -19.02 -1.96 11.54
C GLU A 128 -18.41 -3.19 10.88
N LEU A 129 -17.62 -3.02 9.83
CA LEU A 129 -16.95 -4.11 9.15
C LEU A 129 -15.90 -4.77 10.06
N VAL A 130 -15.01 -3.98 10.69
CA VAL A 130 -13.97 -4.47 11.60
C VAL A 130 -14.58 -5.27 12.75
N GLN A 131 -15.63 -4.73 13.38
CA GLN A 131 -16.32 -5.40 14.49
C GLN A 131 -17.09 -6.66 14.03
N SER A 132 -17.61 -6.69 12.80
CA SER A 132 -18.35 -7.83 12.29
C SER A 132 -17.49 -9.08 12.06
N VAL A 133 -16.20 -8.90 11.88
CA VAL A 133 -15.21 -9.98 11.72
C VAL A 133 -14.41 -10.25 13.01
N ASP A 134 -14.75 -9.60 14.12
CA ASP A 134 -13.98 -9.64 15.37
C ASP A 134 -12.48 -9.35 15.13
N GLY A 135 -12.23 -8.34 14.29
CA GLY A 135 -10.90 -8.05 13.74
C GLY A 135 -10.04 -7.20 14.67
N THR A 136 -8.75 -7.54 14.74
CA THR A 136 -7.71 -6.67 15.30
C THR A 136 -7.12 -5.81 14.19
N ILE A 137 -7.05 -4.50 14.38
CA ILE A 137 -6.38 -3.60 13.44
C ILE A 137 -4.87 -3.80 13.54
N VAL A 138 -4.20 -4.01 12.39
CA VAL A 138 -2.77 -4.29 12.39
C VAL A 138 -2.01 -3.33 11.47
N GLU A 139 -0.82 -2.89 11.93
CA GLU A 139 0.12 -2.12 11.13
C GLU A 139 1.58 -2.43 11.50
N ASN A 140 2.55 -1.86 10.78
CA ASN A 140 3.98 -1.95 11.06
C ASN A 140 4.60 -0.56 11.14
N ASN A 141 5.64 -0.41 11.97
CA ASN A 141 6.39 0.82 12.11
C ASN A 141 6.99 1.29 10.77
N THR A 142 7.09 2.60 10.57
CA THR A 142 7.71 3.17 9.38
C THR A 142 9.24 3.13 9.48
N ALA A 143 9.93 2.96 8.35
CA ALA A 143 11.40 2.96 8.26
C ALA A 143 11.98 4.35 7.90
N TYR A 144 11.13 5.36 7.75
CA TYR A 144 11.50 6.69 7.21
C TYR A 144 11.55 7.79 8.27
N GLY A 145 11.32 7.47 9.53
CA GLY A 145 11.04 8.44 10.58
C GLY A 145 9.55 8.76 10.69
N GLY A 146 9.22 9.90 11.31
CA GLY A 146 7.83 10.30 11.56
C GLY A 146 7.30 9.79 12.90
N SER A 147 6.00 10.00 13.11
CA SER A 147 5.33 9.67 14.38
C SER A 147 5.03 8.18 14.53
N ARG A 148 5.16 7.40 13.45
CA ARG A 148 4.94 5.96 13.42
C ARG A 148 6.22 5.14 13.30
N ALA A 149 7.39 5.74 13.61
CA ALA A 149 8.68 5.05 13.54
C ALA A 149 9.03 4.17 14.76
N GLU A 150 8.36 4.38 15.87
CA GLU A 150 8.57 3.64 17.11
C GLU A 150 7.21 3.15 17.64
N THR A 151 7.12 1.90 18.07
CA THR A 151 5.86 1.25 18.46
C THR A 151 5.01 2.08 19.43
N ALA A 152 5.62 2.65 20.49
CA ALA A 152 4.86 3.45 21.46
C ALA A 152 4.32 4.76 20.86
N MET A 153 5.03 5.36 19.91
CA MET A 153 4.56 6.56 19.20
C MET A 153 3.48 6.19 18.19
N HIS A 154 3.63 5.07 17.50
CA HIS A 154 2.67 4.56 16.54
C HIS A 154 1.33 4.20 17.21
N MET A 155 1.38 3.54 18.38
CA MET A 155 0.18 3.28 19.19
C MET A 155 -0.51 4.57 19.61
N GLN A 156 0.25 5.64 19.95
CA GLN A 156 -0.34 6.94 20.26
C GLN A 156 -1.03 7.56 19.05
N VAL A 157 -0.45 7.42 17.84
CA VAL A 157 -1.11 7.86 16.60
C VAL A 157 -2.41 7.09 16.37
N ALA A 158 -2.42 5.77 16.58
CA ALA A 158 -3.63 4.97 16.43
C ALA A 158 -4.72 5.40 17.43
N GLU A 159 -4.35 5.75 18.66
CA GLU A 159 -5.26 6.30 19.69
C GLU A 159 -5.76 7.69 19.28
N ASP A 160 -4.86 8.62 18.93
CA ASP A 160 -5.20 9.99 18.55
C ASP A 160 -6.11 10.05 17.33
N HIS A 161 -5.99 9.11 16.40
CA HIS A 161 -6.82 8.99 15.21
C HIS A 161 -8.10 8.15 15.43
N GLY A 162 -8.33 7.61 16.64
CA GLY A 162 -9.57 6.94 17.02
C GLY A 162 -9.67 5.46 16.63
N PHE A 163 -8.59 4.83 16.16
CA PHE A 163 -8.61 3.41 15.80
C PHE A 163 -8.80 2.50 17.02
N THR A 164 -8.24 2.87 18.17
CA THR A 164 -8.41 2.11 19.43
C THR A 164 -9.83 2.20 20.00
N ASP A 165 -10.65 3.14 19.54
CA ASP A 165 -12.07 3.26 19.92
C ASP A 165 -12.97 2.24 19.18
N ILE A 166 -12.46 1.60 18.13
CA ILE A 166 -13.27 0.69 17.30
C ILE A 166 -12.83 -0.77 17.41
N ALA A 167 -11.55 -1.04 17.66
CA ALA A 167 -10.99 -2.39 17.81
C ALA A 167 -9.67 -2.36 18.57
N ASP A 168 -9.16 -3.52 18.96
CA ASP A 168 -7.77 -3.67 19.39
C ASP A 168 -6.81 -3.32 18.25
N VAL A 169 -5.65 -2.76 18.58
CA VAL A 169 -4.60 -2.39 17.62
C VAL A 169 -3.31 -3.10 17.97
N ASP A 170 -2.66 -3.72 16.98
CA ASP A 170 -1.37 -4.38 17.12
C ASP A 170 -0.36 -3.85 16.10
N ILE A 171 0.83 -3.51 16.56
CA ILE A 171 1.96 -3.14 15.71
C ILE A 171 2.81 -4.40 15.50
N LEU A 172 2.62 -5.03 14.34
CA LEU A 172 3.13 -6.38 14.05
C LEU A 172 4.64 -6.53 14.21
N ASP A 173 5.42 -5.47 14.03
CA ASP A 173 6.87 -5.47 14.19
C ASP A 173 7.36 -4.91 15.54
N ALA A 174 6.47 -4.85 16.54
CA ALA A 174 6.81 -4.39 17.89
C ALA A 174 7.95 -5.22 18.52
N ASP A 175 7.97 -6.50 18.26
CA ASP A 175 8.95 -7.46 18.78
C ASP A 175 9.97 -7.94 17.71
N GLY A 176 10.02 -7.27 16.55
CA GLY A 176 10.98 -7.56 15.49
C GLY A 176 10.36 -8.12 14.21
N SER A 177 11.12 -8.95 13.49
CA SER A 177 10.77 -9.44 12.16
C SER A 177 10.58 -10.95 12.15
N LEU A 178 9.63 -11.41 11.32
CA LEU A 178 9.51 -12.79 10.85
C LEU A 178 9.99 -12.85 9.40
N GLU A 179 10.91 -13.76 9.10
CA GLU A 179 11.37 -14.00 7.74
C GLU A 179 10.47 -15.04 7.06
N ILE A 180 9.89 -14.67 5.91
CA ILE A 180 9.11 -15.56 5.06
C ILE A 180 9.77 -15.70 3.68
N PRO A 181 9.69 -16.86 3.00
CA PRO A 181 10.34 -17.07 1.71
C PRO A 181 9.68 -16.22 0.61
N VAL A 182 10.47 -15.80 -0.37
CA VAL A 182 10.01 -15.24 -1.65
C VAL A 182 10.32 -16.26 -2.72
N GLU A 183 9.33 -17.05 -3.10
CA GLU A 183 9.52 -18.09 -4.11
C GLU A 183 9.56 -17.50 -5.53
N GLY A 184 10.61 -17.83 -6.26
CA GLY A 184 10.78 -17.34 -7.63
C GLY A 184 11.15 -15.86 -7.75
N GLY A 185 11.46 -15.17 -6.66
CA GLY A 185 11.84 -13.76 -6.69
C GLY A 185 13.13 -13.52 -7.46
N SER A 186 13.14 -12.43 -8.22
CA SER A 186 14.31 -11.95 -8.98
C SER A 186 15.12 -10.91 -8.20
N ARG A 187 14.47 -10.22 -7.26
CA ARG A 187 15.01 -9.13 -6.44
C ARG A 187 15.17 -9.54 -4.98
N LEU A 188 14.19 -10.27 -4.45
CA LEU A 188 14.17 -10.70 -3.06
C LEU A 188 14.25 -12.25 -3.00
N THR A 189 14.96 -12.74 -1.99
CA THR A 189 14.98 -14.18 -1.66
C THR A 189 14.10 -14.47 -0.44
N SER A 190 13.86 -13.45 0.37
CA SER A 190 12.98 -13.47 1.54
C SER A 190 12.37 -12.12 1.78
N ASN A 191 11.22 -12.09 2.45
CA ASN A 191 10.56 -10.90 2.95
C ASN A 191 10.59 -10.91 4.48
N LEU A 192 10.84 -9.76 5.09
CA LEU A 192 10.81 -9.58 6.54
C LEU A 192 9.52 -8.86 6.93
N VAL A 193 8.52 -9.63 7.32
CA VAL A 193 7.25 -9.10 7.86
C VAL A 193 7.36 -8.84 9.36
N GLY A 194 6.37 -8.17 9.97
CA GLY A 194 6.33 -8.03 11.42
C GLY A 194 6.26 -9.39 12.13
N SER A 195 6.89 -9.53 13.31
CA SER A 195 6.96 -10.82 14.02
C SER A 195 5.59 -11.37 14.43
N HIS A 196 4.59 -10.51 14.68
CA HIS A 196 3.23 -10.92 15.03
C HIS A 196 2.38 -11.32 13.80
N PHE A 197 2.93 -11.22 12.58
CA PHE A 197 2.21 -11.60 11.36
C PHE A 197 1.64 -13.02 11.42
N SER A 198 2.36 -13.97 12.04
CA SER A 198 1.92 -15.35 12.17
C SER A 198 0.91 -15.62 13.29
N ASP A 199 0.55 -14.61 14.09
CA ASP A 199 -0.42 -14.73 15.18
C ASP A 199 -1.87 -14.65 14.69
N TYR A 200 -2.06 -14.29 13.42
CA TYR A 200 -3.35 -14.17 12.77
C TYR A 200 -3.54 -15.23 11.68
N ASP A 201 -4.73 -15.81 11.63
CA ASP A 201 -5.09 -16.87 10.70
C ASP A 201 -5.61 -16.31 9.37
N SER A 202 -6.28 -15.16 9.39
CA SER A 202 -6.92 -14.53 8.22
C SER A 202 -6.66 -13.03 8.19
N TYR A 203 -6.62 -12.45 6.97
CA TYR A 203 -6.33 -11.04 6.75
C TYR A 203 -7.40 -10.35 5.89
N LEU A 204 -8.02 -9.30 6.43
CA LEU A 204 -8.84 -8.33 5.68
C LEU A 204 -7.99 -7.09 5.43
N VAL A 205 -7.67 -6.82 4.17
CA VAL A 205 -6.82 -5.68 3.80
C VAL A 205 -7.70 -4.52 3.36
N LEU A 206 -7.76 -3.47 4.19
CA LEU A 206 -8.45 -2.22 3.90
C LEU A 206 -7.45 -1.17 3.45
N SER A 207 -7.48 -0.79 2.19
CA SER A 207 -6.54 0.17 1.62
C SER A 207 -7.26 1.46 1.22
N HIS A 208 -6.75 2.58 1.66
CA HIS A 208 -7.03 3.85 1.01
C HIS A 208 -6.25 3.91 -0.31
N PHE A 209 -6.94 4.08 -1.44
CA PHE A 209 -6.28 4.19 -2.75
C PHE A 209 -5.88 5.64 -3.04
N LYS A 210 -4.64 5.89 -3.43
CA LYS A 210 -4.06 7.23 -3.63
C LYS A 210 -2.76 7.19 -4.43
N GLY A 211 -2.23 8.37 -4.77
CA GLY A 211 -0.87 8.53 -5.26
C GLY A 211 0.19 8.18 -4.21
N HIS A 212 1.42 8.02 -4.66
CA HIS A 212 2.57 7.78 -3.78
C HIS A 212 3.87 8.30 -4.38
N ALA A 213 4.68 8.99 -3.57
CA ALA A 213 5.91 9.64 -4.00
C ALA A 213 6.95 8.68 -4.62
N MET A 214 7.04 7.44 -4.16
CA MET A 214 8.02 6.45 -4.67
C MET A 214 7.39 5.35 -5.52
N ALA A 215 6.20 4.85 -5.15
CA ALA A 215 5.55 3.73 -5.86
C ALA A 215 4.63 4.18 -7.01
N GLY A 216 4.43 5.49 -7.19
CA GLY A 216 3.46 6.03 -8.14
C GLY A 216 2.05 6.05 -7.58
N PHE A 217 1.56 4.94 -7.05
CA PHE A 217 0.29 4.80 -6.34
C PHE A 217 0.41 3.84 -5.14
N GLY A 218 -0.61 3.83 -4.30
CA GLY A 218 -0.74 2.88 -3.20
C GLY A 218 -2.16 2.33 -3.13
N GLY A 219 -2.28 1.01 -3.12
CA GLY A 219 -3.49 0.22 -2.99
C GLY A 219 -3.20 -1.08 -2.23
N ALA A 220 -3.87 -2.18 -2.61
CA ALA A 220 -3.74 -3.49 -1.98
C ALA A 220 -2.30 -4.02 -2.01
N ILE A 221 -1.63 -4.04 -3.18
CA ILE A 221 -0.27 -4.56 -3.32
C ILE A 221 0.70 -3.81 -2.41
N LYS A 222 0.65 -2.47 -2.38
CA LYS A 222 1.51 -1.70 -1.48
C LYS A 222 1.20 -1.97 -0.02
N ASN A 223 -0.06 -2.14 0.34
CA ASN A 223 -0.48 -2.41 1.71
C ASN A 223 0.03 -3.76 2.22
N ILE A 224 0.00 -4.81 1.39
CA ILE A 224 0.50 -6.14 1.78
C ILE A 224 2.01 -6.32 1.58
N SER A 225 2.69 -5.47 0.80
CA SER A 225 4.14 -5.48 0.68
C SER A 225 4.79 -4.56 1.73
N ILE A 226 4.88 -3.26 1.43
CA ILE A 226 5.48 -2.27 2.34
C ILE A 226 4.72 -2.20 3.67
N GLY A 227 3.38 -2.30 3.64
CA GLY A 227 2.56 -2.22 4.84
C GLY A 227 2.74 -3.40 5.80
N MET A 228 2.98 -4.62 5.31
CA MET A 228 3.24 -5.82 6.14
C MET A 228 4.70 -5.98 6.52
N ALA A 229 5.62 -5.35 5.78
CA ALA A 229 7.05 -5.45 6.08
C ALA A 229 7.39 -4.77 7.41
N SER A 230 8.27 -5.39 8.20
CA SER A 230 8.93 -4.73 9.34
C SER A 230 9.79 -3.56 8.87
N GLN A 231 10.36 -2.79 9.79
CA GLN A 231 11.29 -1.71 9.42
C GLN A 231 12.46 -2.22 8.56
N GLU A 232 13.04 -3.37 8.91
CA GLU A 232 14.10 -3.99 8.10
C GLU A 232 13.60 -4.47 6.74
N GLY A 233 12.41 -5.07 6.70
CA GLY A 233 11.76 -5.52 5.47
C GLY A 233 11.45 -4.35 4.53
N LYS A 234 10.97 -3.23 5.07
CA LYS A 234 10.79 -1.99 4.29
C LYS A 234 12.11 -1.55 3.63
N CYS A 235 13.23 -1.60 4.38
CA CYS A 235 14.54 -1.27 3.83
C CYS A 235 14.95 -2.22 2.70
N LEU A 236 14.72 -3.53 2.86
CA LEU A 236 15.00 -4.53 1.83
C LEU A 236 14.18 -4.29 0.57
N ILE A 237 12.88 -4.09 0.67
CA ILE A 237 11.99 -3.85 -0.47
C ILE A 237 12.43 -2.59 -1.22
N HIS A 238 12.64 -1.47 -0.51
CA HIS A 238 13.02 -0.19 -1.13
C HIS A 238 14.40 -0.23 -1.82
N THR A 239 15.27 -1.15 -1.42
CA THR A 239 16.62 -1.27 -1.97
C THR A 239 16.83 -2.51 -2.82
N SER A 240 15.77 -3.23 -3.17
CA SER A 240 15.83 -4.47 -3.95
C SER A 240 16.80 -5.47 -3.32
N GLY A 241 16.60 -5.76 -2.04
CA GLY A 241 17.40 -6.72 -1.27
C GLY A 241 18.79 -6.26 -0.82
N LYS A 242 19.18 -4.99 -1.05
CA LYS A 242 20.57 -4.53 -0.82
C LYS A 242 20.85 -4.04 0.61
N SER A 243 19.83 -3.60 1.36
CA SER A 243 20.03 -3.00 2.69
C SER A 243 18.92 -3.38 3.67
N HIS A 244 19.31 -3.73 4.90
CA HIS A 244 18.39 -3.97 6.03
C HIS A 244 18.21 -2.72 6.92
N THR A 245 18.98 -1.67 6.71
CA THR A 245 19.07 -0.55 7.66
C THR A 245 18.79 0.82 7.04
N SER A 246 18.71 0.89 5.71
CA SER A 246 18.42 2.13 5.00
C SER A 246 17.46 1.85 3.84
N PRO A 247 16.35 2.57 3.74
CA PRO A 247 15.40 2.41 2.63
C PRO A 247 15.82 3.19 1.37
N TRP A 248 16.98 3.85 1.38
CA TRP A 248 17.41 4.76 0.32
C TRP A 248 18.46 4.14 -0.60
N GLY A 249 18.47 4.54 -1.86
CA GLY A 249 19.50 4.16 -2.84
C GLY A 249 19.14 2.96 -3.72
N GLY A 250 17.90 2.51 -3.69
CA GLY A 250 17.35 1.54 -4.66
C GLY A 250 17.12 2.19 -6.04
N ASP A 251 17.08 1.36 -7.09
CA ASP A 251 16.59 1.77 -8.40
C ASP A 251 15.07 1.59 -8.48
N GLN A 252 14.40 2.38 -9.33
CA GLN A 252 12.94 2.43 -9.40
C GLN A 252 12.32 1.09 -9.84
N THR A 253 12.84 0.48 -10.90
CA THR A 253 12.35 -0.82 -11.40
C THR A 253 12.53 -1.92 -10.35
N GLY A 254 13.73 -2.01 -9.76
CA GLY A 254 13.97 -2.99 -8.69
C GLY A 254 13.07 -2.78 -7.47
N PHE A 255 12.68 -1.55 -7.16
CA PHE A 255 11.76 -1.26 -6.07
C PHE A 255 10.32 -1.73 -6.40
N THR A 256 9.80 -1.42 -7.59
CA THR A 256 8.45 -1.84 -8.01
C THR A 256 8.33 -3.36 -8.12
N GLU A 257 9.35 -4.04 -8.66
CA GLU A 257 9.42 -5.50 -8.69
C GLU A 257 9.52 -6.10 -7.28
N SER A 258 10.35 -5.54 -6.39
CA SER A 258 10.45 -6.00 -5.00
C SER A 258 9.13 -5.84 -4.22
N MET A 259 8.34 -4.82 -4.52
CA MET A 259 6.99 -4.68 -3.94
C MET A 259 6.08 -5.83 -4.37
N ALA A 260 6.06 -6.16 -5.65
CA ALA A 260 5.25 -7.27 -6.17
C ALA A 260 5.70 -8.62 -5.56
N GLU A 261 7.02 -8.87 -5.50
CA GLU A 261 7.59 -10.08 -4.90
C GLU A 261 7.28 -10.21 -3.40
N ALA A 262 7.39 -9.11 -2.64
CA ALA A 262 7.02 -9.08 -1.23
C ALA A 262 5.51 -9.30 -1.02
N ALA A 263 4.66 -8.72 -1.87
CA ALA A 263 3.22 -8.94 -1.83
C ALA A 263 2.88 -10.42 -2.10
N LYS A 264 3.54 -11.02 -3.11
CA LYS A 264 3.35 -12.44 -3.42
C LYS A 264 3.72 -13.33 -2.24
N SER A 265 4.84 -13.07 -1.56
CA SER A 265 5.25 -13.87 -0.40
C SER A 265 4.25 -13.86 0.75
N VAL A 266 3.54 -12.72 0.94
CA VAL A 266 2.45 -12.60 1.91
C VAL A 266 1.24 -13.44 1.47
N SER A 267 0.84 -13.35 0.20
CA SER A 267 -0.26 -14.14 -0.37
C SER A 267 0.03 -15.64 -0.28
N ASP A 268 1.23 -16.09 -0.68
CA ASP A 268 1.66 -17.49 -0.64
C ASP A 268 1.64 -18.03 0.81
N TYR A 269 2.15 -17.26 1.77
CA TYR A 269 2.12 -17.64 3.19
C TYR A 269 0.68 -17.82 3.71
N LEU A 270 -0.24 -17.04 3.21
CA LEU A 270 -1.66 -17.08 3.56
C LEU A 270 -2.47 -18.08 2.69
N GLY A 271 -1.82 -19.11 2.18
CA GLY A 271 -2.47 -20.20 1.44
C GLY A 271 -2.79 -19.83 0.01
N ASP A 272 -1.85 -19.23 -0.70
CA ASP A 272 -2.00 -18.78 -2.08
C ASP A 272 -3.23 -17.84 -2.26
N GLY A 273 -3.44 -16.95 -1.27
CA GLY A 273 -4.52 -15.97 -1.27
C GLY A 273 -5.85 -16.45 -0.66
N GLU A 274 -5.98 -17.70 -0.20
CA GLU A 274 -7.25 -18.20 0.36
C GLU A 274 -7.65 -17.51 1.67
N ARG A 275 -6.67 -17.10 2.48
CA ARG A 275 -6.88 -16.50 3.81
C ARG A 275 -6.70 -14.98 3.84
N ILE A 276 -6.80 -14.33 2.68
CA ILE A 276 -6.67 -12.87 2.57
C ILE A 276 -7.61 -12.32 1.50
N VAL A 277 -8.25 -11.17 1.78
CA VAL A 277 -9.07 -10.44 0.83
C VAL A 277 -8.76 -8.96 0.86
N TYR A 278 -9.10 -8.26 -0.22
CA TYR A 278 -8.69 -6.89 -0.46
C TYR A 278 -9.87 -5.98 -0.73
N ILE A 279 -9.91 -4.85 -0.02
CA ILE A 279 -10.87 -3.76 -0.25
C ILE A 279 -10.08 -2.46 -0.37
N ASN A 280 -10.24 -1.77 -1.49
CA ASN A 280 -9.67 -0.45 -1.75
C ASN A 280 -10.76 0.61 -1.73
N VAL A 281 -10.60 1.67 -0.96
CA VAL A 281 -11.51 2.82 -0.92
C VAL A 281 -10.90 3.97 -1.70
N LEU A 282 -11.64 4.47 -2.69
CA LEU A 282 -11.23 5.54 -3.60
C LEU A 282 -11.90 6.85 -3.20
N ASN A 283 -11.54 7.37 -2.03
CA ASN A 283 -11.96 8.68 -1.51
C ASN A 283 -10.73 9.54 -1.19
N ASN A 284 -10.90 10.85 -1.15
CA ASN A 284 -9.80 11.78 -0.84
C ASN A 284 -8.52 11.48 -1.65
N ILE A 285 -8.66 11.18 -2.94
CA ILE A 285 -7.55 10.72 -3.78
C ILE A 285 -6.58 11.87 -4.04
N SER A 286 -5.49 11.91 -3.27
CA SER A 286 -4.37 12.82 -3.42
C SER A 286 -3.24 12.16 -4.21
N ILE A 287 -2.32 12.96 -4.75
CA ILE A 287 -1.05 12.47 -5.33
C ILE A 287 -0.07 11.95 -4.27
N ASP A 288 -0.31 12.27 -3.00
CA ASP A 288 0.52 11.88 -1.86
C ASP A 288 -0.18 10.80 -1.02
N CYS A 289 0.59 10.08 -0.21
CA CYS A 289 0.06 8.97 0.55
C CYS A 289 -0.16 9.33 2.03
N ASP A 290 -0.87 8.44 2.75
CA ASP A 290 -1.13 8.58 4.20
C ASP A 290 0.14 8.55 5.07
N CYS A 291 1.31 8.33 4.48
CA CYS A 291 2.61 8.47 5.14
C CYS A 291 3.13 9.92 5.14
N ASP A 292 2.44 10.84 4.45
CA ASP A 292 2.67 12.27 4.50
C ASP A 292 1.67 12.92 5.46
N GLY A 293 2.17 13.66 6.44
CA GLY A 293 1.34 14.41 7.39
C GLY A 293 0.80 15.74 6.85
N ASN A 294 1.12 16.07 5.60
CA ASN A 294 0.62 17.28 4.92
C ASN A 294 0.50 17.02 3.41
N PRO A 295 -0.35 16.04 3.01
CA PRO A 295 -0.51 15.66 1.61
C PRO A 295 -1.11 16.82 0.80
N ALA A 296 -0.89 16.78 -0.51
CA ALA A 296 -1.58 17.66 -1.44
C ALA A 296 -3.10 17.47 -1.32
N GLU A 297 -3.85 18.54 -1.56
CA GLU A 297 -5.32 18.47 -1.61
C GLU A 297 -5.75 17.47 -2.70
N PRO A 298 -6.77 16.63 -2.43
CA PRO A 298 -7.35 15.75 -3.44
C PRO A 298 -7.87 16.56 -4.64
N ASP A 299 -7.49 16.16 -5.85
CA ASP A 299 -7.94 16.77 -7.11
C ASP A 299 -8.85 15.84 -7.94
N ILE A 300 -9.08 14.63 -7.46
CA ILE A 300 -10.04 13.66 -7.99
C ILE A 300 -11.19 13.55 -6.97
N HIS A 301 -12.43 13.61 -7.45
CA HIS A 301 -13.61 13.37 -6.61
C HIS A 301 -13.64 11.93 -6.09
N ASP A 302 -14.37 11.72 -5.00
CA ASP A 302 -14.60 10.39 -4.45
C ASP A 302 -15.30 9.49 -5.48
N ILE A 303 -14.81 8.26 -5.65
CA ILE A 303 -15.25 7.36 -6.74
C ILE A 303 -16.08 6.21 -6.20
N GLY A 304 -15.63 5.52 -5.15
CA GLY A 304 -16.31 4.35 -4.64
C GLY A 304 -15.40 3.38 -3.89
N ILE A 305 -15.86 2.15 -3.75
CA ILE A 305 -15.16 1.07 -3.06
C ILE A 305 -15.02 -0.12 -4.01
N VAL A 306 -13.83 -0.70 -4.05
CA VAL A 306 -13.47 -1.87 -4.86
C VAL A 306 -13.11 -3.03 -3.94
N ALA A 307 -13.61 -4.24 -4.21
CA ALA A 307 -13.26 -5.45 -3.48
C ALA A 307 -12.93 -6.62 -4.41
N SER A 308 -11.92 -7.42 -4.06
CA SER A 308 -11.51 -8.61 -4.81
C SER A 308 -10.75 -9.61 -3.92
N HIS A 309 -10.73 -10.88 -4.33
CA HIS A 309 -9.78 -11.88 -3.83
C HIS A 309 -8.38 -11.73 -4.46
N ASP A 310 -8.27 -10.97 -5.55
CA ASP A 310 -7.04 -10.75 -6.31
C ASP A 310 -6.55 -9.31 -6.12
N PRO A 311 -5.38 -9.09 -5.49
CA PRO A 311 -4.86 -7.75 -5.24
C PRO A 311 -4.44 -7.02 -6.51
N VAL A 312 -4.03 -7.75 -7.56
CA VAL A 312 -3.62 -7.17 -8.86
C VAL A 312 -4.85 -6.64 -9.58
N ALA A 313 -5.93 -7.43 -9.62
CA ALA A 313 -7.21 -7.02 -10.19
C ALA A 313 -7.83 -5.84 -9.44
N ALA A 314 -7.79 -5.86 -8.10
CA ALA A 314 -8.28 -4.76 -7.28
C ALA A 314 -7.55 -3.45 -7.58
N ASP A 315 -6.21 -3.47 -7.60
CA ASP A 315 -5.41 -2.28 -7.88
C ASP A 315 -5.52 -1.83 -9.34
N GLN A 316 -5.61 -2.76 -10.31
CA GLN A 316 -5.83 -2.42 -11.72
C GLN A 316 -7.20 -1.72 -11.92
N ALA A 317 -8.27 -2.24 -11.28
CA ALA A 317 -9.58 -1.62 -11.35
C ALA A 317 -9.57 -0.21 -10.75
N CYS A 318 -8.87 -0.01 -9.61
CA CYS A 318 -8.72 1.31 -9.01
C CYS A 318 -7.98 2.30 -9.92
N ILE A 319 -6.89 1.86 -10.58
CA ILE A 319 -6.15 2.66 -11.58
C ILE A 319 -7.07 3.07 -12.72
N ASP A 320 -7.82 2.13 -13.29
CA ASP A 320 -8.70 2.38 -14.44
C ASP A 320 -9.81 3.39 -14.08
N LEU A 321 -10.45 3.21 -12.92
CA LEU A 321 -11.48 4.12 -12.40
C LEU A 321 -10.92 5.52 -12.12
N ALA A 322 -9.78 5.59 -11.41
CA ALA A 322 -9.16 6.86 -11.05
C ALA A 322 -8.63 7.59 -12.28
N PHE A 323 -8.06 6.90 -13.29
CA PHE A 323 -7.57 7.53 -14.52
C PHE A 323 -8.69 8.03 -15.43
N ALA A 324 -9.87 7.42 -15.37
CA ALA A 324 -11.06 7.87 -16.10
C ALA A 324 -11.74 9.10 -15.45
N ALA A 325 -11.45 9.38 -14.18
CA ALA A 325 -12.05 10.49 -13.45
C ALA A 325 -11.52 11.86 -13.91
N GLU A 326 -12.37 12.90 -13.78
CA GLU A 326 -11.94 14.29 -13.96
C GLU A 326 -10.92 14.67 -12.89
N GLY A 327 -9.88 15.43 -13.24
CA GLY A 327 -8.80 15.82 -12.34
C GLY A 327 -7.64 14.82 -12.27
N SER A 328 -7.75 13.63 -12.89
CA SER A 328 -6.79 12.53 -12.77
C SER A 328 -5.38 12.78 -13.33
N LYS A 329 -5.15 13.92 -14.00
CA LYS A 329 -3.87 14.17 -14.69
C LYS A 329 -2.66 14.20 -13.74
N SER A 330 -2.82 14.73 -12.54
CA SER A 330 -1.78 14.75 -11.50
C SER A 330 -1.39 13.32 -11.10
N LEU A 331 -2.38 12.46 -10.79
CA LEU A 331 -2.16 11.06 -10.47
C LEU A 331 -1.55 10.27 -11.64
N GLN A 332 -2.05 10.47 -12.87
CA GLN A 332 -1.47 9.84 -14.06
C GLN A 332 0.02 10.20 -14.22
N ASN A 333 0.38 11.48 -14.04
CA ASN A 333 1.76 11.92 -14.11
C ASN A 333 2.61 11.32 -12.97
N ARG A 334 2.08 11.27 -11.73
CA ARG A 334 2.75 10.64 -10.59
C ARG A 334 3.03 9.16 -10.87
N VAL A 335 2.05 8.41 -11.31
CA VAL A 335 2.18 6.97 -11.63
C VAL A 335 3.19 6.76 -12.75
N ALA A 336 3.10 7.55 -13.83
CA ALA A 336 4.04 7.45 -14.96
C ALA A 336 5.47 7.81 -14.55
N SER A 337 5.67 8.88 -13.75
CA SER A 337 7.01 9.33 -13.32
C SER A 337 7.71 8.32 -12.41
N ARG A 338 6.97 7.39 -11.82
CA ARG A 338 7.45 6.37 -10.89
C ARG A 338 7.37 4.95 -11.45
N ASP A 339 7.07 4.82 -12.74
CA ASP A 339 6.87 3.50 -13.37
C ASP A 339 5.92 2.62 -12.52
N GLY A 340 4.86 3.26 -11.97
CA GLY A 340 4.00 2.62 -10.97
C GLY A 340 3.22 1.43 -11.51
N LEU A 341 2.86 1.43 -12.81
CA LEU A 341 2.16 0.31 -13.43
C LEU A 341 3.04 -0.94 -13.56
N HIS A 342 4.37 -0.79 -13.59
CA HIS A 342 5.30 -1.92 -13.61
C HIS A 342 5.14 -2.85 -12.39
N THR A 343 4.68 -2.31 -11.25
CA THR A 343 4.33 -3.16 -10.09
C THR A 343 3.23 -4.16 -10.43
N LEU A 344 2.18 -3.73 -11.18
CA LEU A 344 1.07 -4.61 -11.60
C LEU A 344 1.52 -5.60 -12.68
N GLU A 345 2.36 -5.14 -13.62
CA GLU A 345 2.92 -5.98 -14.68
C GLU A 345 3.77 -7.11 -14.11
N HIS A 346 4.68 -6.78 -13.21
CA HIS A 346 5.53 -7.78 -12.56
C HIS A 346 4.73 -8.69 -11.61
N ALA A 347 3.74 -8.16 -10.89
CA ALA A 347 2.85 -8.95 -10.03
C ALA A 347 2.08 -10.02 -10.83
N GLU A 348 1.57 -9.68 -12.02
CA GLU A 348 0.93 -10.63 -12.94
C GLU A 348 1.95 -11.63 -13.48
N GLU A 349 3.13 -11.19 -13.91
CA GLU A 349 4.20 -12.04 -14.45
C GLU A 349 4.64 -13.13 -13.45
N ILE A 350 4.74 -12.79 -12.17
CA ILE A 350 5.14 -13.73 -11.11
C ILE A 350 3.97 -14.55 -10.56
N GLY A 351 2.73 -14.32 -11.04
CA GLY A 351 1.54 -15.07 -10.66
C GLY A 351 0.94 -14.71 -9.30
N LEU A 352 1.04 -13.43 -8.87
CA LEU A 352 0.31 -12.93 -7.70
C LEU A 352 -1.18 -12.78 -7.99
N GLY A 353 -1.56 -12.44 -9.22
CA GLY A 353 -2.93 -12.24 -9.67
C GLY A 353 -3.00 -11.83 -11.12
N ASN A 354 -4.14 -11.34 -11.57
CA ASN A 354 -4.42 -10.99 -12.97
C ASN A 354 -4.78 -9.51 -13.10
N ARG A 355 -4.24 -8.83 -14.11
CA ARG A 355 -4.66 -7.47 -14.48
C ARG A 355 -6.00 -7.46 -15.24
N ALA A 356 -6.31 -8.56 -15.91
CA ALA A 356 -7.61 -8.73 -16.56
C ALA A 356 -8.67 -9.05 -15.50
N TYR A 357 -9.74 -8.26 -15.45
CA TYR A 357 -10.80 -8.43 -14.46
C TYR A 357 -12.20 -8.21 -15.04
N GLN A 358 -13.20 -8.77 -14.38
CA GLN A 358 -14.61 -8.49 -14.59
C GLN A 358 -15.12 -7.60 -13.46
N LEU A 359 -15.54 -6.36 -13.79
CA LEU A 359 -16.17 -5.46 -12.84
C LEU A 359 -17.63 -5.80 -12.66
N VAL A 360 -18.03 -6.08 -11.42
CA VAL A 360 -19.43 -6.29 -10.99
C VAL A 360 -19.85 -5.06 -10.21
N ASN A 361 -20.69 -4.22 -10.82
CA ASN A 361 -21.27 -3.06 -10.16
C ASN A 361 -22.45 -3.50 -9.27
N LEU A 362 -22.46 -3.07 -8.00
CA LEU A 362 -23.47 -3.39 -6.99
C LEU A 362 -24.52 -2.28 -6.83
N ASP A 363 -24.31 -1.08 -7.43
CA ASP A 363 -25.26 0.07 -7.36
C ASP A 363 -26.61 -0.21 -7.98
#